data_74470b6cc82748bf22a826c7031bf969
#
_entry.id   74470b6cc82748bf22a826c7031bf969
#
_cell.length_a   1.000
_cell.length_b   1.000
_cell.length_c   1.000
_cell.angle_alpha   90.00
_cell.angle_beta   90.00
_cell.angle_gamma   90.00
#
_symmetry.space_group_name_H-M   'P 1'
#
loop_
_entity.id
_entity.type
_entity.pdbx_description
1 polymer ?
#
loop_
_entity_poly.entity_id
_entity_poly.type
_entity_poly.pdbx_seq_one_letter_code
_entity_poly.pdbx_strand_id
1 'polypeptide(L)'
;VRMEQGDTLFIYGDYLYYDGISQLAQLRENVKMINRNTTLLTDSLNYDRIYDLGYYFEGGTLMDEENVLTSDWGEYSPSTKQSVFNHDVKLVNPKFILTSDTLKYNTVSKIATILGPSEIVSDQNHIFSERGVYNTLTGQAELLDRSILTNQGKRMTGDSLFYDRKLGYGEAFDNVVMNDSINRNMLTGDYCFYNELTDSAFATKRAVAIDYSQGDSLYMHADTLMMTTFYLNTDSVFREMRAYHKVRMYRTDLQGVCDSLVYNSKDSCVTMYTDPILWNEGQQLLGEEIKILSLIHI
;
A
#
# COMPACT_ATOMS: atom_id res chain seq x y z
N VAL A 1 23.24 36.60 9.68
CA VAL A 1 22.32 37.00 10.78
C VAL A 1 21.82 35.78 11.51
N ARG A 2 21.39 35.94 12.77
CA ARG A 2 20.84 34.88 13.60
C ARG A 2 19.61 35.38 14.36
N MET A 3 18.56 34.59 14.37
CA MET A 3 17.37 34.80 15.20
C MET A 3 17.14 33.57 16.08
N GLU A 4 16.71 33.82 17.33
CA GLU A 4 16.43 32.75 18.30
C GLU A 4 15.03 32.91 18.89
N GLN A 5 14.38 31.81 19.17
CA GLN A 5 13.12 31.79 19.92
C GLN A 5 13.13 30.61 20.91
N GLY A 6 13.19 30.95 22.19
CA GLY A 6 13.43 29.96 23.24
C GLY A 6 14.78 29.27 23.07
N ASP A 7 14.92 28.08 23.70
CA ASP A 7 16.18 27.34 23.69
C ASP A 7 16.29 26.29 22.55
N THR A 8 15.30 26.22 21.66
CA THR A 8 15.19 25.12 20.70
C THR A 8 15.06 25.57 19.25
N LEU A 9 14.72 26.80 18.97
CA LEU A 9 14.57 27.32 17.62
C LEU A 9 15.66 28.33 17.31
N PHE A 10 16.43 28.03 16.27
CA PHE A 10 17.51 28.90 15.75
C PHE A 10 17.31 29.07 14.26
N ILE A 11 17.35 30.32 13.76
CA ILE A 11 17.24 30.64 12.35
C ILE A 11 18.43 31.47 11.92
N TYR A 12 19.12 31.04 10.88
CA TYR A 12 20.29 31.68 10.28
C TYR A 12 19.94 32.09 8.84
N GLY A 13 20.60 33.09 8.30
CA GLY A 13 20.52 33.52 6.92
C GLY A 13 21.49 34.67 6.66
N ASP A 14 21.70 35.02 5.41
CA ASP A 14 22.62 36.14 5.09
C ASP A 14 21.94 37.49 5.31
N TYR A 15 20.67 37.61 4.99
CA TYR A 15 19.86 38.81 5.16
C TYR A 15 18.66 38.57 6.05
N LEU A 16 18.32 39.57 6.88
CA LEU A 16 17.14 39.59 7.74
C LEU A 16 16.46 40.94 7.66
N TYR A 17 15.18 40.93 7.28
CA TYR A 17 14.27 42.04 7.50
C TYR A 17 13.24 41.63 8.56
N TYR A 18 13.02 42.49 9.56
CA TYR A 18 12.04 42.23 10.63
C TYR A 18 11.09 43.39 10.78
N ASP A 19 9.78 43.11 10.64
CA ASP A 19 8.74 44.07 10.97
C ASP A 19 8.23 43.83 12.39
N GLY A 20 8.49 44.77 13.28
CA GLY A 20 8.10 44.67 14.69
C GLY A 20 6.59 44.81 14.94
N ILE A 21 5.81 45.35 13.98
CA ILE A 21 4.35 45.50 14.10
C ILE A 21 3.67 44.18 13.78
N SER A 22 3.95 43.62 12.62
CA SER A 22 3.41 42.31 12.18
C SER A 22 4.14 41.12 12.82
N GLN A 23 5.29 41.36 13.47
CA GLN A 23 6.20 40.33 14.00
C GLN A 23 6.67 39.31 12.95
N LEU A 24 6.75 39.73 11.68
CA LEU A 24 7.21 38.92 10.56
C LEU A 24 8.71 39.13 10.34
N ALA A 25 9.45 38.02 10.36
CA ALA A 25 10.87 37.97 9.98
C ALA A 25 10.99 37.40 8.57
N GLN A 26 11.68 38.10 7.67
CA GLN A 26 11.99 37.66 6.33
C GLN A 26 13.48 37.42 6.21
N LEU A 27 13.87 36.17 6.03
CA LEU A 27 15.27 35.79 5.84
C LEU A 27 15.49 35.38 4.38
N ARG A 28 16.66 35.72 3.86
CA ARG A 28 17.05 35.45 2.47
C ARG A 28 18.48 34.97 2.41
N GLU A 29 18.73 34.13 1.42
CA GLU A 29 20.00 33.52 1.08
C GLU A 29 20.61 32.66 2.19
N ASN A 30 20.93 31.41 1.88
CA ASN A 30 21.53 30.42 2.79
C ASN A 30 20.76 30.31 4.11
N VAL A 31 19.42 30.26 4.02
CA VAL A 31 18.58 30.22 5.24
C VAL A 31 18.57 28.79 5.80
N LYS A 32 18.86 28.71 7.10
CA LYS A 32 18.83 27.48 7.88
C LYS A 32 18.02 27.68 9.16
N MET A 33 16.90 26.98 9.26
CA MET A 33 16.07 26.96 10.47
C MET A 33 16.27 25.61 11.18
N ILE A 34 16.65 25.63 12.45
CA ILE A 34 16.87 24.43 13.26
C ILE A 34 15.89 24.44 14.41
N ASN A 35 15.15 23.34 14.55
CA ASN A 35 14.31 23.12 15.72
C ASN A 35 14.57 21.69 16.26
N ARG A 36 15.41 21.59 17.30
CA ARG A 36 15.89 20.31 17.84
C ARG A 36 16.57 19.49 16.74
N ASN A 37 15.98 18.32 16.37
CA ASN A 37 16.52 17.40 15.36
C ASN A 37 16.03 17.72 13.94
N THR A 38 15.12 18.68 13.78
CA THR A 38 14.57 19.06 12.49
C THR A 38 15.33 20.27 11.95
N THR A 39 15.76 20.21 10.69
CA THR A 39 16.43 21.31 9.98
C THR A 39 15.69 21.61 8.69
N LEU A 40 15.34 22.87 8.48
CA LEU A 40 14.82 23.39 7.21
C LEU A 40 15.88 24.24 6.54
N LEU A 41 16.17 23.97 5.28
CA LEU A 41 17.07 24.73 4.40
C LEU A 41 16.25 25.34 3.26
N THR A 42 16.47 26.60 2.94
CA THR A 42 15.85 27.33 1.82
C THR A 42 16.62 28.62 1.54
N ASP A 43 16.36 29.27 0.42
CA ASP A 43 16.88 30.62 0.16
C ASP A 43 15.88 31.72 0.50
N SER A 44 14.62 31.38 0.78
CA SER A 44 13.56 32.33 1.10
C SER A 44 12.69 31.83 2.25
N LEU A 45 12.91 32.31 3.48
CA LEU A 45 12.08 32.00 4.65
C LEU A 45 11.38 33.24 5.16
N ASN A 46 10.08 33.15 5.29
CA ASN A 46 9.29 34.06 6.09
C ASN A 46 8.90 33.35 7.39
N TYR A 47 9.17 33.95 8.52
CA TYR A 47 8.82 33.40 9.83
C TYR A 47 7.88 34.35 10.57
N ASP A 48 6.66 33.90 10.75
CA ASP A 48 5.62 34.58 11.51
C ASP A 48 5.71 34.17 12.98
N ARG A 49 6.09 35.11 13.86
CA ARG A 49 6.25 34.85 15.29
C ARG A 49 4.93 34.76 16.06
N ILE A 50 3.84 35.31 15.50
CA ILE A 50 2.51 35.26 16.13
C ILE A 50 1.95 33.85 16.00
N TYR A 51 2.07 33.29 14.81
CA TYR A 51 1.55 31.94 14.50
C TYR A 51 2.59 30.83 14.70
N ASP A 52 3.84 31.18 15.02
CA ASP A 52 4.97 30.25 15.13
C ASP A 52 5.09 29.39 13.87
N LEU A 53 5.15 30.06 12.70
CA LEU A 53 5.08 29.44 11.39
C LEU A 53 6.17 29.97 10.47
N GLY A 54 7.05 29.09 10.00
CA GLY A 54 8.00 29.37 8.93
C GLY A 54 7.49 28.84 7.60
N TYR A 55 7.53 29.64 6.52
CA TYR A 55 7.15 29.22 5.19
C TYR A 55 8.11 29.75 4.12
N TYR A 56 8.27 28.96 3.06
CA TYR A 56 9.11 29.25 1.90
C TYR A 56 8.35 29.03 0.60
N PHE A 57 8.83 29.61 -0.50
CA PHE A 57 8.17 29.59 -1.82
C PHE A 57 9.13 29.52 -3.03
N GLU A 58 10.41 29.32 -2.82
CA GLU A 58 11.45 29.18 -3.85
C GLU A 58 12.24 27.90 -3.67
N GLY A 59 11.55 26.85 -3.25
CA GLY A 59 12.17 25.56 -2.93
C GLY A 59 12.71 25.50 -1.51
N GLY A 60 12.64 24.29 -0.94
CA GLY A 60 13.16 24.04 0.40
C GLY A 60 13.39 22.57 0.66
N THR A 61 14.22 22.29 1.67
CA THR A 61 14.54 20.95 2.14
C THR A 61 14.37 20.87 3.64
N LEU A 62 13.45 20.02 4.10
CA LEU A 62 13.30 19.69 5.51
C LEU A 62 13.96 18.34 5.79
N MET A 63 14.91 18.32 6.71
CA MET A 63 15.59 17.13 7.19
C MET A 63 15.10 16.78 8.59
N ASP A 64 14.66 15.55 8.79
CA ASP A 64 14.16 15.01 10.05
C ASP A 64 14.64 13.59 10.25
N GLU A 65 15.74 13.42 10.98
CA GLU A 65 16.46 12.15 11.15
C GLU A 65 16.85 11.54 9.78
N GLU A 66 16.30 10.38 9.42
CA GLU A 66 16.57 9.71 8.15
C GLU A 66 15.67 10.22 7.00
N ASN A 67 14.69 11.08 7.29
CA ASN A 67 13.76 11.61 6.30
C ASN A 67 14.26 12.94 5.73
N VAL A 68 14.28 13.03 4.41
CA VAL A 68 14.58 14.28 3.68
C VAL A 68 13.39 14.61 2.79
N LEU A 69 12.72 15.74 3.06
CA LEU A 69 11.57 16.22 2.29
C LEU A 69 11.97 17.43 1.48
N THR A 70 11.67 17.44 0.20
CA THR A 70 11.87 18.58 -0.71
C THR A 70 10.54 18.97 -1.34
N SER A 71 10.33 20.24 -1.63
CA SER A 71 9.18 20.79 -2.35
C SER A 71 9.46 22.20 -2.84
N ASP A 72 8.66 22.71 -3.77
CA ASP A 72 8.76 24.10 -4.22
C ASP A 72 8.22 25.06 -3.18
N TRP A 73 7.14 24.70 -2.51
CA TRP A 73 6.53 25.46 -1.43
C TRP A 73 6.36 24.61 -0.17
N GLY A 74 6.59 25.19 0.98
CA GLY A 74 6.33 24.50 2.23
C GLY A 74 6.25 25.41 3.43
N GLU A 75 5.63 24.87 4.48
CA GLU A 75 5.55 25.50 5.79
C GLU A 75 5.89 24.51 6.90
N TYR A 76 6.42 25.00 7.98
CA TYR A 76 6.73 24.25 9.20
C TYR A 76 6.42 25.08 10.45
N SER A 77 5.67 24.48 11.37
CA SER A 77 5.40 25.07 12.69
C SER A 77 6.23 24.38 13.77
N PRO A 78 7.18 25.08 14.39
CA PRO A 78 7.99 24.56 15.48
C PRO A 78 7.21 24.13 16.72
N SER A 79 6.06 24.73 17.01
CA SER A 79 5.22 24.41 18.17
C SER A 79 4.41 23.14 17.96
N THR A 80 3.76 22.99 16.79
CA THR A 80 2.90 21.84 16.47
C THR A 80 3.67 20.66 15.88
N LYS A 81 4.92 20.90 15.40
CA LYS A 81 5.73 19.92 14.68
C LYS A 81 5.13 19.47 13.34
N GLN A 82 4.18 20.23 12.83
CA GLN A 82 3.51 19.99 11.55
C GLN A 82 4.20 20.73 10.42
N SER A 83 4.29 20.08 9.29
CA SER A 83 4.71 20.66 8.01
C SER A 83 3.66 20.41 6.96
N VAL A 84 3.55 21.31 5.99
CA VAL A 84 2.78 21.13 4.75
C VAL A 84 3.71 21.43 3.59
N PHE A 85 3.68 20.60 2.58
CA PHE A 85 4.48 20.70 1.38
C PHE A 85 3.58 20.64 0.15
N ASN A 86 3.85 21.50 -0.83
CA ASN A 86 3.11 21.56 -2.08
C ASN A 86 4.09 21.70 -3.25
N HIS A 87 3.69 21.12 -4.37
CA HIS A 87 4.38 21.10 -5.66
C HIS A 87 5.72 20.37 -5.60
N ASP A 88 5.84 19.36 -6.45
CA ASP A 88 7.03 18.51 -6.59
C ASP A 88 7.54 17.97 -5.25
N VAL A 89 6.62 17.54 -4.38
CA VAL A 89 6.96 17.02 -3.05
C VAL A 89 7.64 15.66 -3.19
N LYS A 90 8.83 15.55 -2.59
CA LYS A 90 9.57 14.30 -2.53
C LYS A 90 10.07 14.06 -1.10
N LEU A 91 9.67 12.94 -0.50
CA LEU A 91 10.21 12.44 0.76
C LEU A 91 11.11 11.24 0.45
N VAL A 92 12.37 11.36 0.81
CA VAL A 92 13.38 10.32 0.66
C VAL A 92 13.77 9.77 2.02
N ASN A 93 13.68 8.47 2.16
CA ASN A 93 14.16 7.70 3.30
C ASN A 93 15.00 6.54 2.77
N PRO A 94 16.01 5.99 3.48
CA PRO A 94 16.79 4.85 3.01
C PRO A 94 15.97 3.62 2.58
N LYS A 95 14.73 3.49 3.05
CA LYS A 95 13.85 2.33 2.81
C LYS A 95 12.73 2.58 1.80
N PHE A 96 12.46 3.82 1.43
CA PHE A 96 11.39 4.18 0.49
C PHE A 96 11.58 5.60 -0.06
N ILE A 97 10.89 5.87 -1.16
CA ILE A 97 10.72 7.20 -1.72
C ILE A 97 9.21 7.44 -1.84
N LEU A 98 8.73 8.59 -1.34
CA LEU A 98 7.36 9.03 -1.52
C LEU A 98 7.38 10.32 -2.36
N THR A 99 6.63 10.34 -3.45
CA THR A 99 6.38 11.54 -4.28
C THR A 99 4.91 11.92 -4.17
N SER A 100 4.61 13.20 -4.17
CA SER A 100 3.25 13.72 -3.97
C SER A 100 3.10 15.12 -4.57
N ASP A 101 1.87 15.51 -4.88
CA ASP A 101 1.58 16.92 -5.15
C ASP A 101 1.45 17.72 -3.85
N THR A 102 0.77 17.17 -2.87
CA THR A 102 0.55 17.80 -1.56
C THR A 102 0.69 16.79 -0.43
N LEU A 103 1.55 17.09 0.54
CA LEU A 103 1.85 16.23 1.67
C LEU A 103 1.85 17.02 2.99
N LYS A 104 1.21 16.48 4.04
CA LYS A 104 1.46 16.92 5.43
C LYS A 104 2.41 15.94 6.10
N TYR A 105 3.31 16.45 6.93
CA TYR A 105 4.21 15.61 7.69
C TYR A 105 4.34 16.09 9.13
N ASN A 106 4.29 15.16 10.07
CA ASN A 106 4.54 15.47 11.48
C ASN A 106 5.86 14.87 11.94
N THR A 107 6.79 15.72 12.36
CA THR A 107 8.15 15.30 12.72
C THR A 107 8.25 14.53 14.03
N VAL A 108 7.20 14.47 14.84
CA VAL A 108 7.14 13.69 16.09
C VAL A 108 6.48 12.32 15.86
N SER A 109 5.26 12.32 15.29
CA SER A 109 4.55 11.06 15.01
C SER A 109 5.11 10.30 13.82
N LYS A 110 5.94 10.94 12.99
CA LYS A 110 6.51 10.40 11.75
C LYS A 110 5.43 9.97 10.73
N ILE A 111 4.28 10.62 10.79
CA ILE A 111 3.15 10.38 9.89
C ILE A 111 3.21 11.37 8.74
N ALA A 112 3.23 10.85 7.53
CA ALA A 112 2.97 11.55 6.28
C ALA A 112 1.50 11.36 5.90
N THR A 113 0.75 12.45 5.75
CA THR A 113 -0.65 12.45 5.30
C THR A 113 -0.70 12.85 3.84
N ILE A 114 -1.23 11.96 3.02
CA ILE A 114 -1.38 12.10 1.57
C ILE A 114 -2.66 12.88 1.29
N LEU A 115 -2.54 13.98 0.54
CA LEU A 115 -3.65 14.89 0.19
C LEU A 115 -3.81 15.11 -1.31
N GLY A 116 -3.19 14.28 -2.14
CA GLY A 116 -3.26 14.31 -3.59
C GLY A 116 -2.54 13.11 -4.19
N PRO A 117 -2.49 12.97 -5.53
CA PRO A 117 -1.85 11.86 -6.18
C PRO A 117 -0.43 11.65 -5.68
N SER A 118 -0.17 10.47 -5.15
CA SER A 118 1.09 10.13 -4.49
C SER A 118 1.54 8.72 -4.84
N GLU A 119 2.85 8.55 -4.95
CA GLU A 119 3.48 7.25 -5.16
C GLU A 119 4.47 6.96 -4.04
N ILE A 120 4.43 5.75 -3.51
CA ILE A 120 5.41 5.26 -2.52
C ILE A 120 6.10 4.06 -3.14
N VAL A 121 7.42 4.17 -3.31
CA VAL A 121 8.24 3.08 -3.87
C VAL A 121 9.19 2.59 -2.80
N SER A 122 9.16 1.29 -2.51
CA SER A 122 10.07 0.63 -1.58
C SER A 122 10.43 -0.78 -2.07
N ASP A 123 11.73 -1.09 -2.22
CA ASP A 123 12.21 -2.37 -2.71
C ASP A 123 11.43 -2.85 -3.96
N GLN A 124 10.50 -3.79 -3.77
CA GLN A 124 9.68 -4.40 -4.83
C GLN A 124 8.22 -3.92 -4.79
N ASN A 125 7.89 -3.05 -3.83
CA ASN A 125 6.54 -2.54 -3.62
C ASN A 125 6.38 -1.15 -4.21
N HIS A 126 5.29 -0.96 -4.95
CA HIS A 126 4.84 0.31 -5.49
C HIS A 126 3.39 0.54 -5.07
N ILE A 127 3.15 1.64 -4.37
CA ILE A 127 1.83 2.05 -3.88
C ILE A 127 1.46 3.34 -4.57
N PHE A 128 0.25 3.41 -5.11
CA PHE A 128 -0.39 4.64 -5.58
C PHE A 128 -1.61 4.93 -4.70
N SER A 129 -1.76 6.18 -4.26
CA SER A 129 -2.91 6.65 -3.49
C SER A 129 -3.14 8.14 -3.68
N GLU A 130 -4.38 8.56 -3.64
CA GLU A 130 -4.75 9.98 -3.65
C GLU A 130 -5.03 10.51 -2.24
N ARG A 131 -5.32 9.62 -1.29
CA ARG A 131 -5.60 9.98 0.10
C ARG A 131 -5.24 8.86 1.05
N GLY A 132 -4.59 9.20 2.14
CA GLY A 132 -4.23 8.24 3.17
C GLY A 132 -3.17 8.74 4.12
N VAL A 133 -2.64 7.84 4.91
CA VAL A 133 -1.53 8.12 5.82
C VAL A 133 -0.45 7.06 5.67
N TYR A 134 0.78 7.48 5.78
CA TYR A 134 1.95 6.60 5.78
C TYR A 134 2.84 6.92 6.98
N ASN A 135 3.11 5.94 7.81
CA ASN A 135 4.04 6.07 8.93
C ASN A 135 5.47 5.76 8.46
N THR A 136 6.33 6.77 8.38
CA THR A 136 7.69 6.64 7.86
C THR A 136 8.61 5.79 8.75
N LEU A 137 8.29 5.66 10.04
CA LEU A 137 9.05 4.87 11.00
C LEU A 137 8.68 3.39 10.95
N THR A 138 7.38 3.07 10.97
CA THR A 138 6.89 1.69 10.99
C THR A 138 6.78 1.08 9.60
N GLY A 139 6.54 1.89 8.57
CA GLY A 139 6.25 1.46 7.21
C GLY A 139 4.80 1.00 7.02
N GLN A 140 3.91 1.39 7.94
CA GLN A 140 2.47 1.12 7.81
C GLN A 140 1.79 2.20 6.98
N ALA A 141 0.85 1.77 6.13
CA ALA A 141 0.01 2.63 5.30
C ALA A 141 -1.47 2.30 5.52
N GLU A 142 -2.28 3.33 5.63
CA GLU A 142 -3.74 3.27 5.54
C GLU A 142 -4.15 4.16 4.37
N LEU A 143 -4.70 3.57 3.33
CA LEU A 143 -4.92 4.21 2.04
C LEU A 143 -6.40 4.14 1.67
N LEU A 144 -6.91 5.20 1.10
CA LEU A 144 -8.31 5.38 0.75
C LEU A 144 -8.46 5.67 -0.75
N ASP A 145 -9.72 5.71 -1.24
CA ASP A 145 -10.07 6.15 -2.58
C ASP A 145 -9.45 5.30 -3.71
N ARG A 146 -9.65 3.96 -3.60
CA ARG A 146 -9.23 2.97 -4.60
C ARG A 146 -7.73 2.96 -4.87
N SER A 147 -6.98 2.96 -3.82
CA SER A 147 -5.52 2.85 -3.87
C SER A 147 -5.06 1.53 -4.52
N ILE A 148 -3.82 1.54 -4.98
CA ILE A 148 -3.22 0.43 -5.70
C ILE A 148 -1.93 0.03 -4.98
N LEU A 149 -1.82 -1.26 -4.65
CA LEU A 149 -0.57 -1.87 -4.20
C LEU A 149 -0.09 -2.84 -5.29
N THR A 150 1.13 -2.67 -5.74
CA THR A 150 1.76 -3.56 -6.72
C THR A 150 3.04 -4.15 -6.13
N ASN A 151 3.20 -5.46 -6.26
CA ASN A 151 4.39 -6.20 -5.84
C ASN A 151 4.66 -7.34 -6.84
N GLN A 152 5.84 -7.36 -7.46
CA GLN A 152 6.30 -8.47 -8.32
C GLN A 152 5.25 -9.04 -9.30
N GLY A 153 4.53 -8.17 -10.01
CA GLY A 153 3.49 -8.56 -10.96
C GLY A 153 2.11 -8.87 -10.34
N LYS A 154 2.00 -8.83 -9.01
CA LYS A 154 0.72 -8.88 -8.29
C LYS A 154 0.23 -7.46 -8.04
N ARG A 155 -1.05 -7.22 -8.27
CA ARG A 155 -1.70 -5.93 -8.09
C ARG A 155 -2.96 -6.10 -7.24
N MET A 156 -3.03 -5.37 -6.12
CA MET A 156 -4.19 -5.32 -5.24
C MET A 156 -4.84 -3.94 -5.30
N THR A 157 -6.15 -3.91 -5.43
CA THR A 157 -6.96 -2.69 -5.35
C THR A 157 -8.17 -2.95 -4.47
N GLY A 158 -8.67 -1.92 -3.81
CA GLY A 158 -9.89 -1.92 -3.00
C GLY A 158 -10.33 -0.49 -2.73
N ASP A 159 -11.50 -0.30 -2.14
CA ASP A 159 -11.95 1.04 -1.75
C ASP A 159 -11.08 1.59 -0.62
N SER A 160 -10.54 0.71 0.24
CA SER A 160 -9.46 1.05 1.17
C SER A 160 -8.44 -0.09 1.26
N LEU A 161 -7.19 0.27 1.53
CA LEU A 161 -6.06 -0.64 1.69
C LEU A 161 -5.34 -0.34 3.00
N PHE A 162 -4.94 -1.40 3.70
CA PHE A 162 -3.93 -1.36 4.74
C PHE A 162 -2.71 -2.15 4.28
N TYR A 163 -1.52 -1.64 4.56
CA TYR A 163 -0.27 -2.33 4.26
C TYR A 163 0.72 -2.17 5.42
N ASP A 164 1.34 -3.26 5.83
CA ASP A 164 2.42 -3.28 6.81
C ASP A 164 3.70 -3.83 6.14
N ARG A 165 4.62 -2.93 5.82
CA ARG A 165 5.89 -3.28 5.17
C ARG A 165 6.75 -4.21 6.03
N LYS A 166 6.73 -4.05 7.36
CA LYS A 166 7.59 -4.84 8.27
C LYS A 166 7.11 -6.28 8.38
N LEU A 167 5.80 -6.47 8.38
CA LEU A 167 5.17 -7.78 8.46
C LEU A 167 4.89 -8.38 7.08
N GLY A 168 5.09 -7.59 6.02
CA GLY A 168 4.96 -8.02 4.63
C GLY A 168 3.54 -8.46 4.29
N TYR A 169 2.51 -7.75 4.79
CA TYR A 169 1.13 -8.07 4.42
C TYR A 169 0.31 -6.85 4.05
N GLY A 170 -0.71 -7.09 3.23
CA GLY A 170 -1.72 -6.12 2.85
C GLY A 170 -3.11 -6.67 3.06
N GLU A 171 -4.03 -5.77 3.43
CA GLU A 171 -5.47 -6.01 3.53
C GLU A 171 -6.19 -5.02 2.62
N ALA A 172 -7.23 -5.48 1.96
CA ALA A 172 -8.06 -4.64 1.12
C ALA A 172 -9.53 -4.84 1.47
N PHE A 173 -10.28 -3.76 1.44
CA PHE A 173 -11.68 -3.73 1.84
C PHE A 173 -12.53 -3.11 0.73
N ASP A 174 -13.67 -3.71 0.50
CA ASP A 174 -14.71 -3.37 -0.44
C ASP A 174 -14.24 -3.28 -1.90
N ASN A 175 -14.97 -3.94 -2.80
CA ASN A 175 -14.68 -4.02 -4.24
C ASN A 175 -13.23 -4.44 -4.55
N VAL A 176 -12.72 -5.42 -3.79
CA VAL A 176 -11.32 -5.82 -3.89
C VAL A 176 -11.07 -6.62 -5.15
N VAL A 177 -9.96 -6.32 -5.81
CA VAL A 177 -9.41 -7.09 -6.93
C VAL A 177 -7.92 -7.31 -6.68
N MET A 178 -7.52 -8.56 -6.55
CA MET A 178 -6.12 -9.00 -6.58
C MET A 178 -5.87 -9.71 -7.91
N ASN A 179 -4.93 -9.22 -8.69
CA ASN A 179 -4.54 -9.81 -9.97
C ASN A 179 -3.07 -10.22 -9.93
N ASP A 180 -2.79 -11.48 -10.19
CA ASP A 180 -1.44 -12.02 -10.40
C ASP A 180 -1.22 -12.23 -11.90
N SER A 181 -0.54 -11.29 -12.54
CA SER A 181 -0.31 -11.32 -13.98
C SER A 181 0.70 -12.40 -14.41
N ILE A 182 1.56 -12.84 -13.49
CA ILE A 182 2.57 -13.88 -13.75
C ILE A 182 1.88 -15.26 -13.78
N ASN A 183 1.11 -15.56 -12.75
CA ASN A 183 0.40 -16.83 -12.65
C ASN A 183 -0.95 -16.80 -13.39
N ARG A 184 -1.35 -15.66 -13.96
CA ARG A 184 -2.57 -15.47 -14.76
C ARG A 184 -3.83 -15.85 -14.00
N ASN A 185 -3.93 -15.37 -12.77
CA ASN A 185 -5.12 -15.56 -11.93
C ASN A 185 -5.55 -14.25 -11.25
N MET A 186 -6.79 -14.23 -10.82
CA MET A 186 -7.41 -13.10 -10.15
C MET A 186 -8.24 -13.58 -8.97
N LEU A 187 -8.21 -12.85 -7.86
CA LEU A 187 -9.04 -13.07 -6.69
C LEU A 187 -9.81 -11.80 -6.38
N THR A 188 -11.13 -11.91 -6.22
CA THR A 188 -12.00 -10.77 -5.89
C THR A 188 -12.81 -11.06 -4.63
N GLY A 189 -13.28 -10.02 -3.97
CA GLY A 189 -14.14 -10.14 -2.77
C GLY A 189 -14.40 -8.77 -2.15
N ASP A 190 -15.09 -8.73 -1.01
CA ASP A 190 -15.25 -7.50 -0.23
C ASP A 190 -14.18 -7.37 0.85
N TYR A 191 -13.46 -8.45 1.15
CA TYR A 191 -12.27 -8.43 1.97
C TYR A 191 -11.24 -9.40 1.40
N CYS A 192 -10.03 -8.92 1.18
CA CYS A 192 -8.89 -9.73 0.81
C CYS A 192 -7.68 -9.42 1.69
N PHE A 193 -6.93 -10.46 1.99
CA PHE A 193 -5.64 -10.42 2.67
C PHE A 193 -4.59 -11.09 1.79
N TYR A 194 -3.39 -10.53 1.76
CA TYR A 194 -2.24 -11.14 1.13
C TYR A 194 -0.99 -10.93 1.98
N ASN A 195 -0.22 -11.99 2.19
CA ASN A 195 1.07 -11.93 2.85
C ASN A 195 2.17 -12.32 1.86
N GLU A 196 3.07 -11.39 1.56
CA GLU A 196 4.17 -11.55 0.61
C GLU A 196 5.27 -12.47 1.11
N LEU A 197 5.47 -12.55 2.45
CA LEU A 197 6.51 -13.36 3.05
C LEU A 197 6.17 -14.87 3.03
N THR A 198 4.89 -15.19 3.05
CA THR A 198 4.39 -16.56 3.03
C THR A 198 3.75 -16.93 1.69
N ASP A 199 3.60 -15.98 0.77
CA ASP A 199 2.84 -16.10 -0.49
C ASP A 199 1.47 -16.76 -0.24
N SER A 200 0.72 -16.22 0.74
CA SER A 200 -0.61 -16.69 1.11
C SER A 200 -1.64 -15.59 0.91
N ALA A 201 -2.82 -15.99 0.46
CA ALA A 201 -3.93 -15.10 0.19
C ALA A 201 -5.23 -15.63 0.77
N PHE A 202 -6.13 -14.71 1.10
CA PHE A 202 -7.45 -15.04 1.63
C PHE A 202 -8.46 -14.02 1.09
N ALA A 203 -9.63 -14.49 0.68
CA ALA A 203 -10.74 -13.63 0.28
C ALA A 203 -12.06 -14.15 0.85
N THR A 204 -12.93 -13.23 1.24
CA THR A 204 -14.26 -13.55 1.75
C THR A 204 -15.29 -12.49 1.36
N LYS A 205 -16.55 -12.80 1.57
CA LYS A 205 -17.69 -11.99 1.14
C LYS A 205 -17.69 -11.76 -0.37
N ARG A 206 -18.53 -12.52 -1.09
CA ARG A 206 -18.60 -12.52 -2.56
C ARG A 206 -17.26 -12.93 -3.23
N ALA A 207 -16.49 -13.79 -2.57
CA ALA A 207 -15.18 -14.20 -3.07
C ALA A 207 -15.29 -14.97 -4.39
N VAL A 208 -14.51 -14.56 -5.40
CA VAL A 208 -14.40 -15.25 -6.69
C VAL A 208 -12.92 -15.36 -7.07
N ALA A 209 -12.46 -16.58 -7.32
CA ALA A 209 -11.17 -16.83 -7.97
C ALA A 209 -11.40 -17.06 -9.46
N ILE A 210 -10.52 -16.52 -10.29
CA ILE A 210 -10.56 -16.63 -11.75
C ILE A 210 -9.18 -17.08 -12.21
N ASP A 211 -9.10 -18.25 -12.83
CA ASP A 211 -7.90 -18.70 -13.54
C ASP A 211 -8.10 -18.47 -15.03
N TYR A 212 -7.25 -17.64 -15.63
CA TYR A 212 -7.21 -17.34 -17.05
C TYR A 212 -5.89 -17.77 -17.70
N SER A 213 -5.20 -18.73 -17.10
CA SER A 213 -3.93 -19.28 -17.60
C SER A 213 -4.13 -20.15 -18.85
N GLN A 214 -5.32 -20.75 -19.01
CA GLN A 214 -5.73 -21.54 -20.14
C GLN A 214 -6.61 -20.73 -21.10
N GLY A 215 -6.93 -21.22 -22.27
CA GLY A 215 -7.70 -20.48 -23.29
C GLY A 215 -9.10 -20.05 -22.83
N ASP A 216 -9.75 -20.83 -21.95
CA ASP A 216 -11.03 -20.51 -21.32
C ASP A 216 -10.85 -20.32 -19.82
N SER A 217 -11.52 -19.33 -19.24
CA SER A 217 -11.36 -18.98 -17.83
C SER A 217 -12.17 -19.90 -16.92
N LEU A 218 -11.53 -20.38 -15.87
CA LEU A 218 -12.20 -21.08 -14.78
C LEU A 218 -12.58 -20.08 -13.68
N TYR A 219 -13.84 -20.00 -13.36
CA TYR A 219 -14.40 -19.20 -12.27
C TYR A 219 -14.73 -20.10 -11.09
N MET A 220 -14.34 -19.67 -9.90
CA MET A 220 -14.70 -20.37 -8.66
C MET A 220 -15.24 -19.36 -7.65
N HIS A 221 -16.46 -19.55 -7.20
CA HIS A 221 -17.11 -18.76 -6.15
C HIS A 221 -17.25 -19.60 -4.88
N ALA A 222 -17.02 -18.98 -3.74
CA ALA A 222 -17.28 -19.54 -2.40
C ALA A 222 -17.54 -18.43 -1.38
N ASP A 223 -18.03 -18.77 -0.19
CA ASP A 223 -18.13 -17.81 0.91
C ASP A 223 -16.71 -17.36 1.35
N THR A 224 -15.75 -18.29 1.27
CA THR A 224 -14.33 -18.02 1.59
C THR A 224 -13.42 -18.78 0.63
N LEU A 225 -12.41 -18.09 0.10
CA LEU A 225 -11.32 -18.65 -0.69
C LEU A 225 -10.00 -18.39 0.02
N MET A 226 -9.15 -19.42 0.09
CA MET A 226 -7.86 -19.36 0.78
C MET A 226 -6.80 -20.03 -0.08
N MET A 227 -5.66 -19.37 -0.24
CA MET A 227 -4.47 -19.93 -0.91
C MET A 227 -3.31 -19.94 0.06
N THR A 228 -2.62 -21.06 0.14
CA THR A 228 -1.42 -21.22 0.96
C THR A 228 -0.31 -21.81 0.11
N THR A 229 0.87 -21.20 0.14
CA THR A 229 2.07 -21.70 -0.50
C THR A 229 2.90 -22.47 0.53
N PHE A 230 3.27 -23.71 0.22
CA PHE A 230 4.10 -24.57 1.04
C PHE A 230 5.51 -24.64 0.47
N TYR A 231 6.51 -24.71 1.34
CA TYR A 231 7.93 -24.79 0.99
C TYR A 231 8.39 -23.68 0.04
N LEU A 232 7.92 -22.45 0.30
CA LEU A 232 8.30 -21.27 -0.45
C LEU A 232 9.83 -21.14 -0.54
N ASN A 233 10.34 -20.75 -1.71
CA ASN A 233 11.76 -20.64 -2.03
C ASN A 233 12.56 -21.97 -2.01
N THR A 234 11.90 -23.10 -2.22
CA THR A 234 12.52 -24.39 -2.40
C THR A 234 12.07 -25.05 -3.70
N ASP A 235 12.81 -26.06 -4.19
CA ASP A 235 12.43 -26.83 -5.38
C ASP A 235 11.17 -27.69 -5.16
N SER A 236 10.70 -27.80 -3.92
CA SER A 236 9.49 -28.55 -3.55
C SER A 236 8.28 -27.67 -3.34
N VAL A 237 8.32 -26.41 -3.79
CA VAL A 237 7.22 -25.46 -3.62
C VAL A 237 5.94 -25.96 -4.29
N PHE A 238 4.83 -25.88 -3.57
CA PHE A 238 3.50 -26.14 -4.12
C PHE A 238 2.46 -25.23 -3.45
N ARG A 239 1.31 -25.07 -4.09
CA ARG A 239 0.18 -24.27 -3.61
C ARG A 239 -1.02 -25.14 -3.36
N GLU A 240 -1.75 -24.83 -2.30
CA GLU A 240 -3.03 -25.39 -1.97
C GLU A 240 -4.08 -24.29 -1.92
N MET A 241 -5.16 -24.45 -2.69
CA MET A 241 -6.31 -23.57 -2.62
C MET A 241 -7.45 -24.32 -1.94
N ARG A 242 -8.09 -23.67 -0.98
CA ARG A 242 -9.27 -24.17 -0.27
C ARG A 242 -10.43 -23.21 -0.49
N ALA A 243 -11.57 -23.77 -0.84
CA ALA A 243 -12.84 -23.05 -0.97
C ALA A 243 -13.82 -23.61 0.06
N TYR A 244 -14.43 -22.72 0.85
CA TYR A 244 -15.33 -23.09 1.92
C TYR A 244 -16.69 -22.46 1.73
N HIS A 245 -17.69 -23.31 1.85
CA HIS A 245 -19.12 -23.11 1.78
C HIS A 245 -19.65 -22.59 0.45
N LYS A 246 -20.66 -23.30 -0.05
CA LYS A 246 -21.42 -22.97 -1.26
C LYS A 246 -20.53 -22.81 -2.49
N VAL A 247 -19.54 -23.69 -2.63
CA VAL A 247 -18.62 -23.65 -3.75
C VAL A 247 -19.35 -23.88 -5.06
N ARG A 248 -19.08 -23.01 -6.03
CA ARG A 248 -19.54 -23.12 -7.42
C ARG A 248 -18.37 -22.85 -8.33
N MET A 249 -18.11 -23.78 -9.25
CA MET A 249 -17.11 -23.59 -10.28
C MET A 249 -17.73 -23.65 -11.66
N TYR A 250 -17.19 -22.85 -12.58
CA TYR A 250 -17.68 -22.75 -13.94
C TYR A 250 -16.52 -22.51 -14.92
N ARG A 251 -16.49 -23.36 -15.92
CA ARG A 251 -15.80 -23.21 -17.20
C ARG A 251 -16.74 -23.78 -18.25
N THR A 252 -16.60 -23.43 -19.52
CA THR A 252 -17.53 -23.82 -20.60
C THR A 252 -17.73 -25.33 -20.67
N ASP A 253 -16.68 -26.11 -20.47
CA ASP A 253 -16.68 -27.58 -20.52
C ASP A 253 -16.86 -28.25 -19.15
N LEU A 254 -16.70 -27.53 -18.05
CA LEU A 254 -16.65 -28.04 -16.69
C LEU A 254 -17.45 -27.17 -15.74
N GLN A 255 -18.39 -27.74 -15.02
CA GLN A 255 -19.20 -27.06 -14.01
C GLN A 255 -19.29 -27.92 -12.76
N GLY A 256 -19.28 -27.28 -11.57
CA GLY A 256 -19.36 -28.03 -10.34
C GLY A 256 -19.95 -27.23 -9.19
N VAL A 257 -20.59 -27.98 -8.28
CA VAL A 257 -21.09 -27.46 -7.00
C VAL A 257 -20.73 -28.40 -5.88
N CYS A 258 -20.38 -27.86 -4.71
CA CYS A 258 -20.13 -28.64 -3.48
C CYS A 258 -20.16 -27.70 -2.28
N ASP A 259 -20.06 -28.22 -1.08
CA ASP A 259 -19.90 -27.35 0.10
C ASP A 259 -18.46 -26.85 0.23
N SER A 260 -17.48 -27.73 0.04
CA SER A 260 -16.08 -27.34 0.13
C SER A 260 -15.21 -28.05 -0.93
N LEU A 261 -14.08 -27.42 -1.27
CA LEU A 261 -13.16 -27.90 -2.29
C LEU A 261 -11.73 -27.62 -1.87
N VAL A 262 -10.85 -28.58 -2.19
CA VAL A 262 -9.39 -28.42 -2.06
C VAL A 262 -8.74 -28.70 -3.41
N TYR A 263 -7.92 -27.76 -3.88
CA TYR A 263 -6.99 -27.98 -4.99
C TYR A 263 -5.56 -28.03 -4.45
N ASN A 264 -4.79 -29.01 -4.87
CA ASN A 264 -3.39 -29.15 -4.54
C ASN A 264 -2.54 -29.18 -5.82
N SER A 265 -1.61 -28.22 -5.98
CA SER A 265 -0.81 -28.11 -7.19
C SER A 265 0.31 -29.15 -7.28
N LYS A 266 0.63 -29.84 -6.17
CA LYS A 266 1.68 -30.86 -6.14
C LYS A 266 1.31 -32.10 -6.95
N ASP A 267 0.05 -32.52 -6.85
CA ASP A 267 -0.49 -33.68 -7.56
C ASP A 267 -1.53 -33.27 -8.63
N SER A 268 -1.73 -31.94 -8.80
CA SER A 268 -2.72 -31.37 -9.72
C SER A 268 -4.12 -31.93 -9.49
N CYS A 269 -4.47 -32.18 -8.22
CA CYS A 269 -5.73 -32.83 -7.83
C CYS A 269 -6.70 -31.80 -7.25
N VAL A 270 -7.93 -31.79 -7.74
CA VAL A 270 -9.10 -31.13 -7.15
C VAL A 270 -9.92 -32.17 -6.41
N THR A 271 -10.19 -31.93 -5.14
CA THR A 271 -11.10 -32.75 -4.33
C THR A 271 -12.30 -31.94 -3.91
N MET A 272 -13.48 -32.37 -4.26
CA MET A 272 -14.77 -31.78 -3.90
C MET A 272 -15.42 -32.62 -2.80
N TYR A 273 -15.93 -31.95 -1.75
CA TYR A 273 -16.52 -32.62 -0.57
C TYR A 273 -17.96 -32.17 -0.34
N THR A 274 -18.70 -33.03 0.33
CA THR A 274 -20.08 -32.84 0.78
C THR A 274 -21.04 -32.66 -0.38
N ASP A 275 -21.61 -33.80 -0.80
CA ASP A 275 -22.60 -33.92 -1.89
C ASP A 275 -22.21 -33.20 -3.18
N PRO A 276 -20.96 -33.39 -3.68
CA PRO A 276 -20.52 -32.76 -4.90
C PRO A 276 -21.30 -33.21 -6.12
N ILE A 277 -21.58 -32.29 -7.02
CA ILE A 277 -22.11 -32.55 -8.35
C ILE A 277 -21.14 -31.93 -9.36
N LEU A 278 -20.70 -32.73 -10.32
CA LEU A 278 -19.82 -32.29 -11.40
C LEU A 278 -20.47 -32.59 -12.75
N TRP A 279 -20.49 -31.58 -13.62
CA TRP A 279 -20.87 -31.71 -15.02
C TRP A 279 -19.65 -31.52 -15.90
N ASN A 280 -19.41 -32.46 -16.80
CA ASN A 280 -18.32 -32.39 -17.77
C ASN A 280 -18.82 -32.92 -19.10
N GLU A 281 -18.74 -32.14 -20.17
CA GLU A 281 -19.12 -32.54 -21.54
C GLU A 281 -20.50 -33.24 -21.64
N GLY A 282 -21.49 -32.75 -20.87
CA GLY A 282 -22.84 -33.34 -20.85
C GLY A 282 -23.02 -34.55 -19.95
N GLN A 283 -21.98 -35.01 -19.26
CA GLN A 283 -22.05 -36.05 -18.25
C GLN A 283 -22.21 -35.43 -16.86
N GLN A 284 -22.93 -36.09 -15.98
CA GLN A 284 -23.09 -35.69 -14.59
C GLN A 284 -22.53 -36.78 -13.67
N LEU A 285 -21.67 -36.36 -12.75
CA LEU A 285 -21.09 -37.19 -11.70
C LEU A 285 -21.63 -36.74 -10.35
N LEU A 286 -21.97 -37.67 -9.49
CA LEU A 286 -22.43 -37.48 -8.12
C LEU A 286 -21.65 -38.43 -7.20
N GLY A 287 -21.41 -38.00 -5.94
CA GLY A 287 -20.73 -38.84 -4.96
C GLY A 287 -20.70 -38.15 -3.59
N GLU A 288 -20.16 -38.81 -2.61
CA GLU A 288 -19.84 -38.18 -1.29
C GLU A 288 -18.58 -37.35 -1.41
N GLU A 289 -17.66 -37.78 -2.26
CA GLU A 289 -16.41 -37.11 -2.63
C GLU A 289 -16.13 -37.33 -4.11
N ILE A 290 -15.70 -36.26 -4.81
CA ILE A 290 -15.25 -36.36 -6.21
C ILE A 290 -13.81 -35.88 -6.28
N LYS A 291 -12.92 -36.72 -6.84
CA LYS A 291 -11.54 -36.37 -7.14
C LYS A 291 -11.33 -36.18 -8.63
N ILE A 292 -10.79 -35.07 -9.02
CA ILE A 292 -10.46 -34.76 -10.40
C ILE A 292 -8.94 -34.63 -10.47
N LEU A 293 -8.30 -35.53 -11.20
CA LEU A 293 -6.88 -35.38 -11.54
C LEU A 293 -6.80 -34.49 -12.78
N SER A 294 -6.32 -33.30 -12.58
CA SER A 294 -6.22 -32.30 -13.66
C SER A 294 -4.77 -32.25 -14.14
N LEU A 295 -4.60 -32.33 -15.47
CA LEU A 295 -3.35 -31.96 -16.13
C LEU A 295 -3.20 -30.42 -16.26
N ILE A 296 -4.15 -29.69 -15.71
CA ILE A 296 -4.19 -28.21 -15.73
C ILE A 296 -3.46 -27.72 -14.50
N HIS A 297 -2.40 -26.97 -14.70
CA HIS A 297 -1.77 -26.20 -13.64
C HIS A 297 -2.66 -24.98 -13.36
N ILE A 298 -3.35 -24.96 -12.23
CA ILE A 298 -4.04 -23.79 -11.69
C ILE A 298 -3.04 -22.91 -10.94
#